data_3b4c26cd8fb84144b25237a689cfbb90
#
_entry.id   3b4c26cd8fb84144b25237a689cfbb90
#
_cell.length_a   1.000
_cell.length_b   1.000
_cell.length_c   1.000
_cell.angle_alpha   90.00
_cell.angle_beta   90.00
_cell.angle_gamma   90.00
#
_symmetry.space_group_name_H-M   'P 1'
#
loop_
_entity.id
_entity.type
_entity.pdbx_description
1 polymer ?
#
loop_
_entity_poly.entity_id
_entity_poly.type
_entity_poly.pdbx_seq_one_letter_code
_entity_poly.pdbx_strand_id
1 'polypeptide(L)' 'MEDRFNLTDSAISHIAQLVQVAILTGTDIIDHMRMIELRSDEKNALSIDSEYETRFNSTIKDMLSNVQRQKGEEIANEW' A
#
# COMPACT_ATOMS: atom_id res chain seq x y z
N MET A 1 -16.75 -18.03 -21.62
CA MET A 1 -15.47 -17.81 -20.97
C MET A 1 -15.36 -16.41 -20.37
N GLU A 2 -14.97 -16.33 -19.15
CA GLU A 2 -14.92 -15.06 -18.44
C GLU A 2 -13.51 -14.52 -18.30
N ASP A 3 -13.31 -13.32 -18.83
CA ASP A 3 -12.06 -12.61 -18.62
C ASP A 3 -12.21 -11.54 -17.54
N ARG A 4 -13.28 -11.61 -16.80
CA ARG A 4 -13.58 -10.61 -15.78
C ARG A 4 -13.05 -11.04 -14.42
N PHE A 5 -12.49 -10.08 -13.70
CA PHE A 5 -11.99 -10.28 -12.35
C PHE A 5 -12.56 -9.22 -11.43
N ASN A 6 -12.79 -9.60 -10.21
CA ASN A 6 -13.27 -8.69 -9.18
C ASN A 6 -12.22 -8.57 -8.11
N LEU A 7 -12.14 -7.41 -7.49
CA LEU A 7 -11.22 -7.21 -6.37
C LEU A 7 -11.90 -7.64 -5.06
N THR A 8 -11.18 -8.38 -4.25
CA THR A 8 -11.66 -8.71 -2.92
C THR A 8 -11.59 -7.48 -2.02
N ASP A 9 -12.26 -7.56 -0.87
CA ASP A 9 -12.20 -6.46 0.10
C ASP A 9 -10.78 -6.20 0.55
N SER A 10 -9.98 -7.26 0.70
CA SER A 10 -8.58 -7.08 1.09
C SER A 10 -7.78 -6.33 0.03
N ALA A 11 -8.04 -6.61 -1.25
CA ALA A 11 -7.37 -5.90 -2.34
C ALA A 11 -7.80 -4.44 -2.37
N ILE A 12 -9.09 -4.17 -2.20
CA ILE A 12 -9.61 -2.80 -2.17
C ILE A 12 -9.02 -2.03 -1.00
N SER A 13 -8.98 -2.64 0.17
CA SER A 13 -8.41 -2.02 1.36
C SER A 13 -6.93 -1.70 1.16
N HIS A 14 -6.20 -2.61 0.50
CA HIS A 14 -4.78 -2.39 0.24
C HIS A 14 -4.58 -1.19 -0.69
N ILE A 15 -5.39 -1.08 -1.74
CA ILE A 15 -5.29 0.05 -2.67
C ILE A 15 -5.56 1.36 -1.93
N ALA A 16 -6.57 1.38 -1.07
CA ALA A 16 -6.86 2.56 -0.27
C ALA A 16 -5.68 2.92 0.63
N GLN A 17 -5.04 1.92 1.21
CA GLN A 17 -3.87 2.13 2.05
C GLN A 17 -2.70 2.71 1.24
N LEU A 18 -2.51 2.24 0.01
CA LEU A 18 -1.47 2.77 -0.86
C LEU A 18 -1.67 4.26 -1.13
N VAL A 19 -2.91 4.67 -1.37
CA VAL A 19 -3.21 6.08 -1.61
C VAL A 19 -2.83 6.90 -0.38
N GLN A 20 -3.20 6.44 0.80
CA GLN A 20 -2.88 7.14 2.03
C GLN A 20 -1.37 7.21 2.26
N VAL A 21 -0.66 6.11 2.01
CA VAL A 21 0.79 6.07 2.18
C VAL A 21 1.46 7.04 1.21
N ALA A 22 1.01 7.08 -0.03
CA ALA A 22 1.58 7.98 -1.02
C ALA A 22 1.42 9.44 -0.59
N ILE A 23 0.26 9.79 -0.04
CA ILE A 23 0.01 11.14 0.46
C ILE A 23 0.93 11.46 1.64
N LEU A 24 1.02 10.54 2.60
CA LEU A 24 1.80 10.77 3.81
C LEU A 24 3.31 10.84 3.55
N THR A 25 3.78 10.07 2.59
CA THR A 25 5.22 10.01 2.32
C THR A 25 5.64 10.90 1.17
N GLY A 26 4.66 11.50 0.46
CA GLY A 26 4.97 12.33 -0.70
C GLY A 26 5.48 11.54 -1.89
N THR A 27 5.15 10.25 -1.96
CA THR A 27 5.59 9.39 -3.06
C THR A 27 4.51 9.24 -4.11
N ASP A 28 4.90 8.70 -5.27
CA ASP A 28 4.00 8.55 -6.41
C ASP A 28 3.15 7.28 -6.27
N ILE A 29 1.83 7.46 -6.21
CA ILE A 29 0.90 6.34 -6.10
C ILE A 29 1.04 5.38 -7.29
N ILE A 30 1.37 5.90 -8.46
CA ILE A 30 1.52 5.07 -9.66
C ILE A 30 2.63 4.06 -9.48
N ASP A 31 3.75 4.46 -8.89
CA ASP A 31 4.86 3.55 -8.64
C ASP A 31 4.45 2.46 -7.65
N HIS A 32 3.70 2.82 -6.63
CA HIS A 32 3.19 1.84 -5.67
C HIS A 32 2.24 0.85 -6.34
N MET A 33 1.36 1.36 -7.19
CA MET A 33 0.39 0.51 -7.89
C MET A 33 1.07 -0.50 -8.81
N ARG A 34 2.18 -0.12 -9.42
CA ARG A 34 2.91 -1.03 -10.30
C ARG A 34 3.54 -2.20 -9.58
N MET A 35 3.75 -2.07 -8.28
CA MET A 35 4.39 -3.12 -7.49
C MET A 35 3.39 -4.09 -6.86
N ILE A 36 2.11 -3.82 -6.99
CA ILE A 36 1.07 -4.69 -6.43
C ILE A 36 1.12 -6.07 -7.10
N GLU A 37 1.08 -7.12 -6.30
CA GLU A 37 0.96 -8.48 -6.78
C GLU A 37 -0.34 -9.07 -6.26
N LEU A 38 -1.13 -9.59 -7.16
CA LEU A 38 -2.44 -10.12 -6.85
C LEU A 38 -2.51 -11.60 -7.20
N ARG A 39 -3.36 -12.31 -6.47
CA ARG A 39 -3.67 -13.70 -6.76
C ARG A 39 -5.13 -13.82 -7.11
N SER A 40 -5.44 -14.62 -8.12
CA SER A 40 -6.83 -14.92 -8.44
C SER A 40 -7.23 -16.25 -7.82
N ASP A 41 -8.49 -16.37 -7.42
CA ASP A 41 -9.02 -17.62 -6.94
C ASP A 41 -9.90 -18.26 -8.03
N GLU A 42 -10.59 -19.34 -7.67
CA GLU A 42 -11.43 -20.07 -8.62
C GLU A 42 -12.59 -19.24 -9.14
N LYS A 43 -12.98 -18.21 -8.42
CA LYS A 43 -14.10 -17.33 -8.79
C LYS A 43 -13.62 -16.04 -9.45
N ASN A 44 -12.37 -15.99 -9.87
CA ASN A 44 -11.78 -14.80 -10.47
C ASN A 44 -11.79 -13.59 -9.52
N ALA A 45 -11.72 -13.84 -8.24
CA ALA A 45 -11.56 -12.78 -7.25
C ALA A 45 -10.07 -12.56 -7.01
N LEU A 46 -9.65 -11.32 -7.12
CA LEU A 46 -8.26 -10.95 -6.95
C LEU A 46 -8.00 -10.50 -5.50
N SER A 47 -7.06 -11.15 -4.86
CA SER A 47 -6.65 -10.77 -3.51
C SER A 47 -5.16 -10.47 -3.50
N ILE A 48 -4.70 -9.82 -2.45
CA ILE A 48 -3.30 -9.44 -2.33
C ILE A 48 -2.45 -10.69 -2.08
N ASP A 49 -1.36 -10.82 -2.84
CA ASP A 49 -0.42 -11.92 -2.64
C ASP A 49 0.23 -11.79 -1.26
N SER A 50 0.30 -12.90 -0.52
CA SER A 50 0.76 -12.86 0.86
C SER A 50 2.24 -12.48 0.98
N GLU A 51 3.08 -12.93 0.06
CA GLU A 51 4.50 -12.57 0.09
C GLU A 51 4.68 -11.08 -0.20
N TYR A 52 3.95 -10.58 -1.18
CA TYR A 52 3.97 -9.16 -1.48
C TYR A 52 3.50 -8.34 -0.28
N GLU A 53 2.41 -8.78 0.36
CA GLU A 53 1.85 -8.07 1.51
C GLU A 53 2.85 -7.99 2.66
N THR A 54 3.56 -9.07 2.92
CA THR A 54 4.58 -9.08 3.97
C THR A 54 5.68 -8.07 3.68
N ARG A 55 6.19 -8.07 2.44
CA ARG A 55 7.23 -7.12 2.04
C ARG A 55 6.72 -5.68 2.10
N PHE A 56 5.49 -5.49 1.64
CA PHE A 56 4.89 -4.16 1.64
C PHE A 56 4.74 -3.62 3.06
N ASN A 57 4.23 -4.43 3.97
CA ASN A 57 4.04 -4.01 5.36
C ASN A 57 5.35 -3.60 6.01
N SER A 58 6.41 -4.34 5.74
CA SER A 58 7.73 -4.03 6.26
C SER A 58 8.24 -2.69 5.72
N THR A 59 8.09 -2.48 4.40
CA THR A 59 8.51 -1.25 3.75
C THR A 59 7.73 -0.05 4.28
N ILE A 60 6.41 -0.19 4.40
CA ILE A 60 5.55 0.88 4.89
C ILE A 60 5.90 1.26 6.32
N LYS A 61 6.19 0.26 7.15
CA LYS A 61 6.58 0.53 8.53
C LYS A 61 7.82 1.41 8.59
N ASP A 62 8.79 1.11 7.74
CA ASP A 62 10.02 1.92 7.69
C ASP A 62 9.74 3.32 7.16
N MET A 63 8.94 3.45 6.12
CA MET A 63 8.62 4.74 5.52
C MET A 63 7.86 5.63 6.49
N LEU A 64 6.85 5.09 7.15
CA LEU A 64 6.06 5.86 8.10
C LEU A 64 6.85 6.26 9.33
N SER A 65 7.77 5.38 9.75
CA SER A 65 8.64 5.68 10.88
C SER A 65 9.52 6.88 10.58
N ASN A 66 10.08 6.94 9.37
CA ASN A 66 10.91 8.07 8.95
C ASN A 66 10.10 9.36 8.85
N VAL A 67 8.89 9.29 8.30
CA VAL A 67 8.03 10.47 8.17
C VAL A 67 7.66 11.01 9.54
N GLN A 68 7.28 10.14 10.46
CA GLN A 68 6.92 10.55 11.81
C GLN A 68 8.09 11.19 12.54
N ARG A 69 9.28 10.64 12.35
CA ARG A 69 10.48 11.19 12.98
C ARG A 69 10.76 12.60 12.47
N GLN A 70 10.67 12.80 11.14
CA GLN A 70 10.88 14.12 10.55
C GLN A 70 9.86 15.13 11.01
N LYS A 71 8.60 14.73 11.08
CA LYS A 71 7.54 15.62 11.55
C LYS A 71 7.75 16.00 13.00
N GLY A 72 8.19 15.04 13.81
CA GLY A 72 8.47 15.31 15.21
C GLY A 72 9.55 16.35 15.37
N GLU A 73 10.62 16.24 14.58
CA GLU A 73 11.72 17.18 14.60
C GLU A 73 11.29 18.57 14.15
N GLU A 74 10.50 18.63 13.06
CA GLU A 74 9.98 19.89 12.55
C GLU A 74 9.13 20.61 13.57
N ILE A 75 8.24 19.88 14.23
CA ILE A 75 7.38 20.45 15.26
C ILE A 75 8.21 20.99 16.40
N ALA A 76 9.21 20.25 16.80
CA ALA A 76 10.09 20.67 17.89
C ALA A 76 10.84 21.96 17.55
N ASN A 77 11.19 22.15 16.29
CA ASN A 77 11.89 23.32 15.83
C ASN A 77 11.00 24.55 15.65
N GLU A 78 9.75 24.33 15.34
CA GLU A 78 8.82 25.41 15.07
C GLU A 78 8.19 25.98 16.33
N TRP A 79 8.02 25.16 17.35
CA TRP A 79 7.36 25.54 18.58
C TRP A 79 8.34 25.83 19.71
#